data_a07a37be8513c2b80fd39007846032d0
#
_entry.id   a07a37be8513c2b80fd39007846032d0
#
_cell.length_a   1.000
_cell.length_b   1.000
_cell.length_c   1.000
_cell.angle_alpha   90.00
_cell.angle_beta   90.00
_cell.angle_gamma   90.00
#
_symmetry.space_group_name_H-M   'P 1'
#
loop_
_entity.id
_entity.type
_entity.pdbx_description
1 polymer ?
#
loop_
_entity_poly.entity_id
_entity_poly.type
_entity_poly.pdbx_seq_one_letter_code
_entity_poly.pdbx_strand_id
1 'polypeptide(L)'
;MLNLPMEGVKIRRMRRKLFLLVWLVCFLAGSGRADDKVVYKLNIKEEITRGTWRQVQQAFTAADSLGAGLFLIHMNTYGGTVLDADSIRTRILQSDIPVVVFVDNNAASAGALISIACDSIYMRPGGSIGAATVVNQTGAQMPDKYQSYMRSTMRATAEAHGKDTLITGGDTLISWRRDPRIAEAMVDPRVFIPGVIDTGKVLTFTPEEAIHHGYCEGTAENVEEVLLKTGFENARIVEYKPSFIERIIGLLVHPVVSGLLIMAIIGGIYFEMQSPGIGFPLGVAILGAVLYFAPLYLEGLAENWEILIFVAGLILLGVEIFVLPGFGVAGIFGISLVFLGLMLSLLHNVRFNFEGVNLWKVGIAATTVFAGVTAGVGLALWLGEMLFSARRGPLGRLSLQTVQEVSEGYVSIDNSLLLLKGKKGTSQTVLRPSGKVEIEGEVYDAVTSGEFIEKGAAITVTRVEATQLYVEKS
;
A
#
# COMPACT_ATOMS: atom_id res chain seq x y z
N MET A 1 -26.19 -97.98 2.50
CA MET A 1 -26.76 -96.74 1.97
C MET A 1 -25.90 -95.59 2.45
N LEU A 2 -25.08 -95.04 1.52
CA LEU A 2 -24.09 -94.01 1.83
C LEU A 2 -24.78 -92.61 1.68
N ASN A 3 -24.82 -91.85 2.83
CA ASN A 3 -25.14 -90.44 2.82
C ASN A 3 -23.87 -89.68 2.39
N LEU A 4 -23.89 -89.09 1.19
CA LEU A 4 -22.87 -88.10 0.74
C LEU A 4 -23.21 -86.72 1.17
N PRO A 5 -22.23 -85.84 1.58
CA PRO A 5 -22.50 -84.63 2.35
C PRO A 5 -22.93 -83.49 1.43
N MET A 6 -24.01 -82.84 1.81
CA MET A 6 -24.60 -81.60 1.20
C MET A 6 -23.78 -80.34 1.42
N GLU A 7 -22.61 -80.42 2.04
CA GLU A 7 -21.77 -79.20 2.33
C GLU A 7 -21.06 -78.61 1.09
N GLY A 8 -20.64 -79.42 0.13
CA GLY A 8 -19.91 -78.94 -1.04
C GLY A 8 -20.72 -78.03 -1.99
N VAL A 9 -22.05 -78.17 -1.98
CA VAL A 9 -22.93 -77.39 -2.85
C VAL A 9 -23.17 -75.98 -2.26
N LYS A 10 -23.23 -75.84 -0.93
CA LYS A 10 -23.38 -74.55 -0.25
C LYS A 10 -22.13 -73.67 -0.40
N ILE A 11 -20.96 -74.26 -0.28
CA ILE A 11 -19.67 -73.54 -0.42
C ILE A 11 -19.45 -73.04 -1.84
N ARG A 12 -19.81 -73.82 -2.87
CA ARG A 12 -19.76 -73.39 -4.29
C ARG A 12 -20.75 -72.25 -4.60
N ARG A 13 -21.95 -72.24 -4.02
CA ARG A 13 -22.94 -71.17 -4.17
C ARG A 13 -22.48 -69.88 -3.47
N MET A 14 -21.85 -70.00 -2.34
CA MET A 14 -21.32 -68.84 -1.57
C MET A 14 -20.13 -68.21 -2.26
N ARG A 15 -19.19 -69.01 -2.78
CA ARG A 15 -18.06 -68.50 -3.60
C ARG A 15 -18.54 -67.82 -4.89
N ARG A 16 -19.54 -68.32 -5.54
CA ARG A 16 -20.12 -67.71 -6.76
C ARG A 16 -20.85 -66.38 -6.48
N LYS A 17 -21.54 -66.27 -5.31
CA LYS A 17 -22.13 -65.02 -4.87
C LYS A 17 -21.07 -63.99 -4.47
N LEU A 18 -20.00 -64.41 -3.80
CA LEU A 18 -18.89 -63.55 -3.41
C LEU A 18 -18.12 -63.07 -4.67
N PHE A 19 -17.90 -63.94 -5.65
CA PHE A 19 -17.27 -63.57 -6.92
C PHE A 19 -18.14 -62.58 -7.74
N LEU A 20 -19.45 -62.76 -7.78
CA LEU A 20 -20.36 -61.83 -8.40
C LEU A 20 -20.45 -60.48 -7.69
N LEU A 21 -20.35 -60.48 -6.33
CA LEU A 21 -20.33 -59.26 -5.52
C LEU A 21 -19.02 -58.48 -5.73
N VAL A 22 -17.88 -59.17 -5.74
CA VAL A 22 -16.57 -58.59 -6.05
C VAL A 22 -16.52 -58.06 -7.49
N TRP A 23 -17.09 -58.78 -8.45
CA TRP A 23 -17.15 -58.36 -9.84
C TRP A 23 -18.11 -57.15 -10.01
N LEU A 24 -19.22 -57.09 -9.27
CA LEU A 24 -20.16 -55.94 -9.24
C LEU A 24 -19.50 -54.72 -8.58
N VAL A 25 -18.74 -54.92 -7.49
CA VAL A 25 -17.98 -53.85 -6.84
C VAL A 25 -16.86 -53.33 -7.73
N CYS A 26 -16.15 -54.22 -8.43
CA CYS A 26 -15.14 -53.81 -9.42
C CYS A 26 -15.76 -53.15 -10.65
N PHE A 27 -16.96 -53.55 -11.07
CA PHE A 27 -17.69 -52.94 -12.18
C PHE A 27 -18.25 -51.54 -11.77
N LEU A 28 -18.71 -51.39 -10.54
CA LEU A 28 -19.12 -50.11 -9.96
C LEU A 28 -17.95 -49.19 -9.64
N ALA A 29 -16.80 -49.76 -9.29
CA ALA A 29 -15.55 -48.99 -9.13
C ALA A 29 -14.89 -48.61 -10.46
N GLY A 30 -15.20 -49.36 -11.54
CA GLY A 30 -14.78 -49.08 -12.91
C GLY A 30 -15.73 -48.21 -13.71
N SER A 31 -16.83 -47.72 -13.13
CA SER A 31 -17.63 -46.62 -13.74
C SER A 31 -16.73 -45.39 -13.73
N GLY A 32 -16.09 -45.14 -14.87
CA GLY A 32 -15.13 -44.09 -15.09
C GLY A 32 -15.71 -42.80 -14.50
N ARG A 33 -14.93 -42.23 -13.57
CA ARG A 33 -14.98 -40.78 -13.40
C ARG A 33 -14.86 -40.24 -14.82
N ALA A 34 -15.96 -39.73 -15.37
CA ALA A 34 -15.87 -38.77 -16.43
C ALA A 34 -14.78 -37.80 -15.94
N ASP A 35 -13.70 -37.71 -16.66
CA ASP A 35 -12.59 -36.80 -16.35
C ASP A 35 -13.25 -35.43 -16.36
N ASP A 36 -13.63 -34.95 -15.18
CA ASP A 36 -14.29 -33.64 -15.02
C ASP A 36 -13.24 -32.61 -15.45
N LYS A 37 -13.22 -32.33 -16.77
CA LYS A 37 -12.33 -31.33 -17.32
C LYS A 37 -12.48 -30.07 -16.49
N VAL A 38 -11.38 -29.58 -15.92
CA VAL A 38 -11.35 -28.35 -15.12
C VAL A 38 -10.82 -27.24 -15.98
N VAL A 39 -11.55 -26.12 -16.04
CA VAL A 39 -11.09 -24.86 -16.61
C VAL A 39 -10.79 -23.88 -15.47
N TYR A 40 -9.57 -23.39 -15.44
CA TYR A 40 -9.22 -22.35 -14.48
C TYR A 40 -9.33 -20.97 -15.12
N LYS A 41 -10.22 -20.12 -14.60
CA LYS A 41 -10.54 -18.80 -15.17
C LYS A 41 -9.91 -17.69 -14.34
N LEU A 42 -9.17 -16.81 -15.01
CA LEU A 42 -8.63 -15.56 -14.44
C LEU A 42 -9.23 -14.35 -15.16
N ASN A 43 -9.71 -13.37 -14.42
CA ASN A 43 -10.15 -12.09 -14.98
C ASN A 43 -9.01 -11.07 -14.92
N ILE A 44 -8.67 -10.46 -16.06
CA ILE A 44 -7.77 -9.32 -16.17
C ILE A 44 -8.58 -8.17 -16.76
N LYS A 45 -9.18 -7.33 -15.90
CA LYS A 45 -10.12 -6.27 -16.29
C LYS A 45 -9.63 -4.86 -15.93
N GLU A 46 -8.43 -4.76 -15.42
CA GLU A 46 -7.82 -3.51 -14.97
C GLU A 46 -6.46 -3.30 -15.62
N GLU A 47 -5.74 -2.29 -15.18
CA GLU A 47 -4.37 -2.00 -15.61
C GLU A 47 -3.42 -3.15 -15.25
N ILE A 48 -2.51 -3.50 -16.15
CA ILE A 48 -1.47 -4.51 -15.91
C ILE A 48 -0.40 -3.90 -15.01
N THR A 49 -0.34 -4.42 -13.79
CA THR A 49 0.55 -3.97 -12.73
C THR A 49 1.29 -5.16 -12.09
N ARG A 50 2.17 -4.87 -11.13
CA ARG A 50 2.82 -5.90 -10.33
C ARG A 50 1.81 -6.75 -9.54
N GLY A 51 0.69 -6.17 -9.12
CA GLY A 51 -0.43 -6.90 -8.52
C GLY A 51 -1.02 -7.92 -9.49
N THR A 52 -1.28 -7.51 -10.74
CA THR A 52 -1.78 -8.41 -11.81
C THR A 52 -0.80 -9.56 -12.08
N TRP A 53 0.50 -9.27 -12.15
CA TRP A 53 1.53 -10.30 -12.30
C TRP A 53 1.49 -11.32 -11.16
N ARG A 54 1.37 -10.87 -9.92
CA ARG A 54 1.25 -11.76 -8.75
C ARG A 54 -0.01 -12.63 -8.80
N GLN A 55 -1.15 -12.05 -9.20
CA GLN A 55 -2.40 -12.80 -9.40
C GLN A 55 -2.24 -13.89 -10.48
N VAL A 56 -1.60 -13.58 -11.60
CA VAL A 56 -1.31 -14.55 -12.66
C VAL A 56 -0.46 -15.70 -12.13
N GLN A 57 0.62 -15.42 -11.39
CA GLN A 57 1.46 -16.47 -10.80
C GLN A 57 0.67 -17.40 -9.87
N GLN A 58 -0.15 -16.84 -9.00
CA GLN A 58 -0.97 -17.62 -8.08
C GLN A 58 -2.05 -18.43 -8.82
N ALA A 59 -2.66 -17.82 -9.84
CA ALA A 59 -3.67 -18.48 -10.66
C ALA A 59 -3.09 -19.69 -11.42
N PHE A 60 -1.91 -19.55 -12.00
CA PHE A 60 -1.23 -20.69 -12.63
C PHE A 60 -0.85 -21.78 -11.63
N THR A 61 -0.31 -21.41 -10.47
CA THR A 61 0.01 -22.38 -9.40
C THR A 61 -1.25 -23.14 -8.93
N ALA A 62 -2.37 -22.45 -8.81
CA ALA A 62 -3.63 -23.09 -8.44
C ALA A 62 -4.19 -23.97 -9.56
N ALA A 63 -4.08 -23.53 -10.82
CA ALA A 63 -4.48 -24.32 -12.00
C ALA A 63 -3.67 -25.61 -12.12
N ASP A 64 -2.34 -25.52 -11.97
CA ASP A 64 -1.43 -26.66 -11.93
C ASP A 64 -1.82 -27.65 -10.83
N SER A 65 -2.07 -27.14 -9.61
CA SER A 65 -2.45 -27.96 -8.44
C SER A 65 -3.80 -28.66 -8.61
N LEU A 66 -4.72 -28.08 -9.38
CA LEU A 66 -6.04 -28.64 -9.66
C LEU A 66 -6.03 -29.57 -10.88
N GLY A 67 -4.92 -29.68 -11.61
CA GLY A 67 -4.86 -30.43 -12.87
C GLY A 67 -5.79 -29.81 -13.92
N ALA A 68 -5.84 -28.49 -14.04
CA ALA A 68 -6.68 -27.83 -15.00
C ALA A 68 -6.30 -28.22 -16.44
N GLY A 69 -7.29 -28.59 -17.25
CA GLY A 69 -7.10 -28.91 -18.67
C GLY A 69 -7.05 -27.67 -19.56
N LEU A 70 -7.45 -26.51 -19.05
CA LEU A 70 -7.44 -25.24 -19.76
C LEU A 70 -7.29 -24.08 -18.77
N PHE A 71 -6.45 -23.09 -19.12
CA PHE A 71 -6.35 -21.81 -18.44
C PHE A 71 -7.02 -20.74 -19.29
N LEU A 72 -8.08 -20.13 -18.78
CA LEU A 72 -8.86 -19.12 -19.51
C LEU A 72 -8.62 -17.73 -18.92
N ILE A 73 -8.11 -16.82 -19.73
CA ILE A 73 -7.97 -15.40 -19.38
C ILE A 73 -9.15 -14.63 -19.95
N HIS A 74 -9.96 -14.03 -19.09
CA HIS A 74 -11.01 -13.09 -19.49
C HIS A 74 -10.45 -11.67 -19.47
N MET A 75 -10.14 -11.13 -20.64
CA MET A 75 -9.36 -9.91 -20.84
C MET A 75 -10.23 -8.70 -21.16
N ASN A 76 -10.03 -7.61 -20.43
CA ASN A 76 -10.50 -6.28 -20.80
C ASN A 76 -9.58 -5.23 -20.19
N THR A 77 -8.54 -4.82 -20.89
CA THR A 77 -7.54 -3.88 -20.39
C THR A 77 -7.06 -2.91 -21.47
N TYR A 78 -6.73 -1.70 -21.03
CA TYR A 78 -6.07 -0.68 -21.86
C TYR A 78 -4.54 -0.77 -21.82
N GLY A 79 -3.98 -1.73 -21.06
CA GLY A 79 -2.55 -1.93 -20.96
C GLY A 79 -2.02 -1.78 -19.55
N GLY A 80 -0.75 -1.39 -19.41
CA GLY A 80 -0.07 -1.21 -18.13
C GLY A 80 1.45 -1.27 -18.28
N THR A 81 2.15 -1.74 -17.25
CA THR A 81 3.61 -1.75 -17.22
C THR A 81 4.19 -2.82 -18.15
N VAL A 82 5.22 -2.45 -18.92
CA VAL A 82 5.89 -3.34 -19.87
C VAL A 82 6.55 -4.52 -19.16
N LEU A 83 7.18 -4.29 -18.00
CA LEU A 83 7.89 -5.34 -17.25
C LEU A 83 6.95 -6.42 -16.72
N ASP A 84 5.79 -6.02 -16.18
CA ASP A 84 4.82 -6.97 -15.67
C ASP A 84 4.12 -7.73 -16.80
N ALA A 85 3.84 -7.04 -17.93
CA ALA A 85 3.30 -7.67 -19.13
C ALA A 85 4.28 -8.72 -19.72
N ASP A 86 5.58 -8.42 -19.77
CA ASP A 86 6.61 -9.34 -20.23
C ASP A 86 6.75 -10.56 -19.29
N SER A 87 6.61 -10.35 -18.00
CA SER A 87 6.60 -11.42 -17.00
C SER A 87 5.39 -12.35 -17.19
N ILE A 88 4.19 -11.78 -17.40
CA ILE A 88 2.96 -12.53 -17.68
C ILE A 88 3.09 -13.30 -19.00
N ARG A 89 3.54 -12.64 -20.07
CA ARG A 89 3.83 -13.26 -21.36
C ARG A 89 4.75 -14.48 -21.21
N THR A 90 5.85 -14.31 -20.49
CA THR A 90 6.83 -15.37 -20.28
C THR A 90 6.23 -16.56 -19.55
N ARG A 91 5.40 -16.31 -18.51
CA ARG A 91 4.71 -17.40 -17.79
C ARG A 91 3.70 -18.14 -18.65
N ILE A 92 3.00 -17.44 -19.55
CA ILE A 92 2.06 -18.05 -20.49
C ILE A 92 2.82 -18.95 -21.47
N LEU A 93 3.87 -18.43 -22.12
CA LEU A 93 4.67 -19.20 -23.09
C LEU A 93 5.36 -20.43 -22.48
N GLN A 94 5.53 -20.47 -21.17
CA GLN A 94 6.13 -21.59 -20.43
C GLN A 94 5.08 -22.50 -19.78
N SER A 95 3.80 -22.31 -20.10
CA SER A 95 2.74 -23.10 -19.49
C SER A 95 2.60 -24.46 -20.19
N ASP A 96 2.51 -25.53 -19.39
CA ASP A 96 2.12 -26.86 -19.88
C ASP A 96 0.60 -26.97 -20.06
N ILE A 97 -0.18 -26.07 -19.42
CA ILE A 97 -1.63 -26.01 -19.58
C ILE A 97 -1.95 -25.09 -20.76
N PRO A 98 -2.78 -25.52 -21.73
CA PRO A 98 -3.23 -24.65 -22.81
C PRO A 98 -3.88 -23.38 -22.29
N VAL A 99 -3.44 -22.22 -22.80
CA VAL A 99 -3.92 -20.90 -22.38
C VAL A 99 -4.77 -20.29 -23.48
N VAL A 100 -6.02 -20.00 -23.15
CA VAL A 100 -6.95 -19.31 -24.03
C VAL A 100 -7.28 -17.93 -23.47
N VAL A 101 -7.27 -16.90 -24.32
CA VAL A 101 -7.75 -15.59 -23.94
C VAL A 101 -9.08 -15.28 -24.62
N PHE A 102 -10.03 -14.79 -23.83
CA PHE A 102 -11.25 -14.18 -24.32
C PHE A 102 -11.16 -12.65 -24.14
N VAL A 103 -11.03 -11.94 -25.25
CA VAL A 103 -11.01 -10.47 -25.27
C VAL A 103 -12.45 -9.97 -25.26
N ASP A 104 -12.91 -9.50 -24.10
CA ASP A 104 -14.26 -9.01 -23.91
C ASP A 104 -14.49 -7.70 -24.69
N ASN A 105 -13.65 -6.69 -24.43
CA ASN A 105 -13.78 -5.39 -25.09
C ASN A 105 -12.43 -4.88 -25.62
N ASN A 106 -11.40 -4.85 -24.77
CA ASN A 106 -10.10 -4.32 -25.14
C ASN A 106 -8.96 -5.26 -24.72
N ALA A 107 -8.04 -5.50 -25.64
CA ALA A 107 -6.72 -6.03 -25.38
C ALA A 107 -5.67 -5.05 -25.96
N ALA A 108 -5.59 -3.84 -25.36
CA ALA A 108 -4.69 -2.80 -25.84
C ALA A 108 -3.31 -2.87 -25.14
N SER A 109 -2.25 -2.46 -25.85
CA SER A 109 -0.91 -2.34 -25.31
C SER A 109 -0.39 -3.64 -24.66
N ALA A 110 -0.13 -3.65 -23.35
CA ALA A 110 0.23 -4.85 -22.58
C ALA A 110 -0.79 -5.99 -22.76
N GLY A 111 -2.07 -5.68 -22.92
CA GLY A 111 -3.12 -6.65 -23.20
C GLY A 111 -2.92 -7.40 -24.54
N ALA A 112 -2.47 -6.68 -25.58
CA ALA A 112 -2.13 -7.30 -26.85
C ALA A 112 -0.96 -8.26 -26.73
N LEU A 113 0.12 -7.85 -26.06
CA LEU A 113 1.29 -8.71 -25.81
C LEU A 113 0.91 -10.01 -25.08
N ILE A 114 0.10 -9.88 -24.01
CA ILE A 114 -0.37 -11.02 -23.21
C ILE A 114 -1.27 -11.91 -24.06
N SER A 115 -2.18 -11.33 -24.84
CA SER A 115 -3.10 -12.09 -25.71
C SER A 115 -2.35 -12.85 -26.80
N ILE A 116 -1.34 -12.23 -27.44
CA ILE A 116 -0.51 -12.89 -28.47
C ILE A 116 0.27 -14.06 -27.87
N ALA A 117 0.62 -14.03 -26.58
CA ALA A 117 1.30 -15.13 -25.93
C ALA A 117 0.42 -16.35 -25.68
N CYS A 118 -0.92 -16.20 -25.68
CA CYS A 118 -1.85 -17.29 -25.47
C CYS A 118 -1.94 -18.24 -26.68
N ASP A 119 -2.28 -19.50 -26.46
CA ASP A 119 -2.40 -20.49 -27.53
C ASP A 119 -3.57 -20.19 -28.48
N SER A 120 -4.67 -19.63 -27.96
CA SER A 120 -5.82 -19.24 -28.76
C SER A 120 -6.42 -17.92 -28.24
N ILE A 121 -6.90 -17.11 -29.17
CA ILE A 121 -7.51 -15.81 -28.91
C ILE A 121 -8.95 -15.83 -29.44
N TYR A 122 -9.92 -15.60 -28.59
CA TYR A 122 -11.30 -15.35 -28.96
C TYR A 122 -11.68 -13.92 -28.61
N MET A 123 -12.47 -13.28 -29.45
CA MET A 123 -12.85 -11.88 -29.26
C MET A 123 -14.37 -11.72 -29.29
N ARG A 124 -14.86 -10.84 -28.41
CA ARG A 124 -16.26 -10.42 -28.51
C ARG A 124 -16.46 -9.54 -29.75
N PRO A 125 -17.60 -9.64 -30.47
CA PRO A 125 -17.97 -8.65 -31.49
C PRO A 125 -17.88 -7.22 -30.92
N GLY A 126 -17.14 -6.34 -31.60
CA GLY A 126 -16.87 -4.97 -31.15
C GLY A 126 -15.63 -4.85 -30.25
N GLY A 127 -14.95 -5.95 -29.92
CA GLY A 127 -13.66 -5.91 -29.22
C GLY A 127 -12.50 -5.44 -30.10
N SER A 128 -11.33 -5.20 -29.48
CA SER A 128 -10.12 -4.77 -30.21
C SER A 128 -8.85 -5.33 -29.59
N ILE A 129 -7.83 -5.55 -30.43
CA ILE A 129 -6.49 -5.99 -30.01
C ILE A 129 -5.42 -5.22 -30.77
N GLY A 130 -4.41 -4.68 -30.07
CA GLY A 130 -3.29 -3.96 -30.66
C GLY A 130 -2.85 -2.72 -29.88
N ALA A 131 -2.50 -1.62 -30.60
CA ALA A 131 -2.09 -0.33 -30.03
C ALA A 131 -1.03 -0.46 -28.93
N ALA A 132 0.09 -1.12 -29.23
CA ALA A 132 1.12 -1.48 -28.25
C ALA A 132 2.34 -0.55 -28.25
N THR A 133 2.23 0.65 -28.79
CA THR A 133 3.27 1.69 -28.71
C THR A 133 3.56 2.01 -27.25
N VAL A 134 4.84 2.00 -26.84
CA VAL A 134 5.22 2.33 -25.47
C VAL A 134 5.10 3.84 -25.26
N VAL A 135 4.25 4.20 -24.30
CA VAL A 135 4.00 5.59 -23.91
C VAL A 135 4.31 5.79 -22.44
N ASN A 136 4.62 7.02 -22.06
CA ASN A 136 4.69 7.39 -20.64
C ASN A 136 3.29 7.62 -20.06
N GLN A 137 3.19 7.97 -18.79
CA GLN A 137 1.91 8.19 -18.09
C GLN A 137 1.07 9.36 -18.66
N THR A 138 1.67 10.28 -19.43
CA THR A 138 0.93 11.35 -20.14
C THR A 138 0.44 10.92 -21.52
N GLY A 139 0.75 9.70 -21.96
CA GLY A 139 0.47 9.25 -23.32
C GLY A 139 1.50 9.69 -24.36
N ALA A 140 2.59 10.36 -23.97
CA ALA A 140 3.67 10.70 -24.88
C ALA A 140 4.53 9.48 -25.21
N GLN A 141 4.89 9.35 -26.49
CA GLN A 141 5.69 8.21 -26.95
C GLN A 141 7.08 8.20 -26.31
N MET A 142 7.47 7.04 -25.78
CA MET A 142 8.82 6.85 -25.20
C MET A 142 9.91 6.81 -26.29
N PRO A 143 11.18 7.14 -25.95
CA PRO A 143 12.31 7.05 -26.87
C PRO A 143 12.43 5.70 -27.58
N ASP A 144 13.00 5.69 -28.79
CA ASP A 144 13.04 4.54 -29.70
C ASP A 144 13.64 3.27 -29.06
N LYS A 145 14.55 3.39 -28.09
CA LYS A 145 15.09 2.22 -27.40
C LYS A 145 14.00 1.39 -26.68
N TYR A 146 12.97 2.03 -26.12
CA TYR A 146 11.85 1.35 -25.49
C TYR A 146 10.90 0.75 -26.54
N GLN A 147 10.69 1.47 -27.62
CA GLN A 147 9.93 0.97 -28.77
C GLN A 147 10.62 -0.24 -29.41
N SER A 148 11.93 -0.20 -29.56
CA SER A 148 12.74 -1.29 -30.11
C SER A 148 12.64 -2.55 -29.25
N TYR A 149 12.68 -2.39 -27.91
CA TYR A 149 12.48 -3.51 -27.00
C TYR A 149 11.08 -4.12 -27.17
N MET A 150 10.04 -3.29 -27.15
CA MET A 150 8.65 -3.76 -27.29
C MET A 150 8.39 -4.42 -28.65
N ARG A 151 8.91 -3.84 -29.77
CA ARG A 151 8.84 -4.46 -31.11
C ARG A 151 9.44 -5.87 -31.09
N SER A 152 10.65 -6.00 -30.55
CA SER A 152 11.34 -7.29 -30.48
C SER A 152 10.57 -8.30 -29.63
N THR A 153 10.02 -7.87 -28.51
CA THR A 153 9.22 -8.70 -27.61
C THR A 153 7.94 -9.18 -28.29
N MET A 154 7.20 -8.28 -28.94
CA MET A 154 5.98 -8.62 -29.67
C MET A 154 6.25 -9.61 -30.82
N ARG A 155 7.29 -9.34 -31.61
CA ARG A 155 7.71 -10.22 -32.69
C ARG A 155 8.11 -11.60 -32.19
N ALA A 156 8.98 -11.69 -31.18
CA ALA A 156 9.42 -12.95 -30.59
C ALA A 156 8.25 -13.75 -29.99
N THR A 157 7.24 -13.04 -29.44
CA THR A 157 6.04 -13.71 -28.91
C THR A 157 5.20 -14.35 -30.03
N ALA A 158 5.03 -13.64 -31.16
CA ALA A 158 4.33 -14.20 -32.33
C ALA A 158 5.13 -15.38 -32.94
N GLU A 159 6.44 -15.26 -33.05
CA GLU A 159 7.35 -16.31 -33.53
C GLU A 159 7.31 -17.58 -32.68
N ALA A 160 7.08 -17.46 -31.36
CA ALA A 160 7.02 -18.59 -30.43
C ALA A 160 5.90 -19.59 -30.75
N HIS A 161 4.84 -19.18 -31.45
CA HIS A 161 3.77 -20.07 -31.89
C HIS A 161 4.10 -20.86 -33.15
N GLY A 162 5.25 -20.59 -33.76
CA GLY A 162 5.75 -21.38 -34.90
C GLY A 162 5.03 -21.10 -36.21
N LYS A 163 5.14 -22.07 -37.12
CA LYS A 163 4.58 -21.98 -38.47
C LYS A 163 3.64 -23.14 -38.73
N ASP A 164 2.54 -22.86 -39.40
CA ASP A 164 1.61 -23.86 -39.90
C ASP A 164 2.06 -24.30 -41.30
N THR A 165 1.89 -25.58 -41.56
CA THR A 165 2.20 -26.18 -42.87
C THR A 165 0.91 -26.62 -43.52
N LEU A 166 0.51 -25.94 -44.57
CA LEU A 166 -0.68 -26.29 -45.40
C LEU A 166 -0.23 -27.03 -46.65
N ILE A 167 -0.69 -28.25 -46.81
CA ILE A 167 -0.48 -29.04 -48.04
C ILE A 167 -1.73 -29.00 -48.89
N THR A 168 -1.69 -28.26 -50.00
CA THR A 168 -2.83 -28.11 -50.92
C THR A 168 -2.39 -28.49 -52.32
N GLY A 169 -2.98 -29.56 -52.88
CA GLY A 169 -2.77 -29.95 -54.27
C GLY A 169 -1.33 -30.38 -54.62
N GLY A 170 -0.51 -30.78 -53.66
CA GLY A 170 0.89 -31.15 -53.86
C GLY A 170 1.90 -30.06 -53.56
N ASP A 171 1.46 -28.83 -53.35
CA ASP A 171 2.28 -27.72 -52.90
C ASP A 171 2.25 -27.57 -51.38
N THR A 172 3.41 -27.32 -50.80
CA THR A 172 3.58 -27.13 -49.36
C THR A 172 3.72 -25.63 -49.08
N LEU A 173 2.69 -24.99 -48.50
CA LEU A 173 2.73 -23.61 -48.05
C LEU A 173 3.07 -23.56 -46.58
N ILE A 174 4.18 -22.92 -46.22
CA ILE A 174 4.59 -22.69 -44.84
C ILE A 174 4.31 -21.22 -44.52
N SER A 175 3.42 -20.97 -43.57
CA SER A 175 3.08 -19.63 -43.09
C SER A 175 3.23 -19.52 -41.59
N TRP A 176 3.51 -18.34 -41.08
CA TRP A 176 3.45 -18.11 -39.64
C TRP A 176 2.02 -18.32 -39.14
N ARG A 177 1.85 -18.96 -37.99
CA ARG A 177 0.53 -19.04 -37.33
C ARG A 177 0.05 -17.63 -36.95
N ARG A 178 0.98 -16.80 -36.43
CA ARG A 178 0.79 -15.34 -36.23
C ARG A 178 1.95 -14.63 -36.91
N ASP A 179 1.69 -13.79 -37.90
CA ASP A 179 2.76 -13.07 -38.62
C ASP A 179 3.50 -12.11 -37.68
N PRO A 180 4.81 -12.30 -37.43
CA PRO A 180 5.57 -11.45 -36.53
C PRO A 180 5.61 -9.98 -36.95
N ARG A 181 5.46 -9.67 -38.24
CA ARG A 181 5.42 -8.30 -38.76
C ARG A 181 4.14 -7.57 -38.34
N ILE A 182 3.03 -8.29 -38.23
CA ILE A 182 1.76 -7.74 -37.72
C ILE A 182 1.91 -7.37 -36.24
N ALA A 183 2.53 -8.23 -35.42
CA ALA A 183 2.83 -7.91 -34.03
C ALA A 183 3.73 -6.66 -33.91
N GLU A 184 4.72 -6.52 -34.79
CA GLU A 184 5.60 -5.35 -34.85
C GLU A 184 4.82 -4.08 -35.23
N ALA A 185 3.88 -4.16 -36.19
CA ALA A 185 3.04 -3.05 -36.61
C ALA A 185 2.10 -2.54 -35.52
N MET A 186 1.78 -3.36 -34.51
CA MET A 186 1.02 -2.93 -33.32
C MET A 186 1.85 -1.96 -32.42
N VAL A 187 3.17 -1.89 -32.60
CA VAL A 187 4.06 -1.03 -31.80
C VAL A 187 4.57 0.16 -32.62
N ASP A 188 5.00 -0.10 -33.86
CA ASP A 188 5.79 0.85 -34.66
C ASP A 188 5.02 1.38 -35.85
N PRO A 189 4.73 2.70 -35.87
CA PRO A 189 4.02 3.32 -36.99
C PRO A 189 4.84 3.37 -38.28
N ARG A 190 6.11 3.00 -38.27
CA ARG A 190 6.96 2.95 -39.48
C ARG A 190 6.77 1.66 -40.29
N VAL A 191 6.15 0.64 -39.66
CA VAL A 191 5.92 -0.64 -40.34
C VAL A 191 4.79 -0.47 -41.36
N PHE A 192 5.09 -0.85 -42.59
CA PHE A 192 4.13 -0.91 -43.69
C PHE A 192 3.85 -2.37 -44.03
N ILE A 193 2.59 -2.75 -44.08
CA ILE A 193 2.12 -4.08 -44.49
C ILE A 193 0.99 -3.86 -45.54
N PRO A 194 1.21 -4.22 -46.81
CA PRO A 194 0.22 -4.01 -47.85
C PRO A 194 -1.13 -4.67 -47.51
N GLY A 195 -2.20 -3.88 -47.60
CA GLY A 195 -3.56 -4.36 -47.30
C GLY A 195 -3.91 -4.48 -45.82
N VAL A 196 -2.93 -4.18 -44.89
CA VAL A 196 -3.14 -4.26 -43.43
C VAL A 196 -2.98 -2.89 -42.77
N ILE A 197 -1.83 -2.24 -42.96
CA ILE A 197 -1.54 -0.97 -42.29
C ILE A 197 -0.61 -0.10 -43.12
N ASP A 198 -0.90 1.20 -43.19
CA ASP A 198 -0.06 2.22 -43.82
C ASP A 198 0.97 2.77 -42.85
N THR A 199 2.08 3.28 -43.38
CA THR A 199 3.10 4.01 -42.61
C THR A 199 2.47 5.23 -41.91
N GLY A 200 2.89 5.46 -40.65
CA GLY A 200 2.40 6.56 -39.82
C GLY A 200 1.22 6.19 -38.92
N LYS A 201 0.75 4.96 -38.99
CA LYS A 201 -0.34 4.43 -38.17
C LYS A 201 0.14 3.27 -37.30
N VAL A 202 -0.46 3.10 -36.14
CA VAL A 202 -0.26 1.96 -35.26
C VAL A 202 -1.43 1.00 -35.42
N LEU A 203 -1.12 -0.28 -35.54
CA LEU A 203 -2.13 -1.30 -35.85
C LEU A 203 -2.99 -1.64 -34.62
N THR A 204 -4.29 -1.66 -34.85
CA THR A 204 -5.27 -2.23 -33.92
C THR A 204 -6.30 -3.00 -34.76
N PHE A 205 -6.51 -4.24 -34.43
CA PHE A 205 -7.47 -5.10 -35.14
C PHE A 205 -8.85 -5.10 -34.48
N THR A 206 -9.88 -5.06 -35.28
CA THR A 206 -11.20 -5.55 -34.97
C THR A 206 -11.21 -7.07 -34.94
N PRO A 207 -12.24 -7.74 -34.41
CA PRO A 207 -12.33 -9.21 -34.42
C PRO A 207 -12.23 -9.83 -35.81
N GLU A 208 -12.90 -9.23 -36.80
CA GLU A 208 -12.91 -9.72 -38.17
C GLU A 208 -11.53 -9.61 -38.83
N GLU A 209 -10.85 -8.49 -38.66
CA GLU A 209 -9.47 -8.30 -39.15
C GLU A 209 -8.51 -9.29 -38.43
N ALA A 210 -8.66 -9.46 -37.11
CA ALA A 210 -7.82 -10.37 -36.34
C ALA A 210 -8.00 -11.84 -36.80
N ILE A 211 -9.24 -12.27 -37.14
CA ILE A 211 -9.50 -13.58 -37.71
C ILE A 211 -8.89 -13.71 -39.10
N HIS A 212 -9.06 -12.70 -39.94
CA HIS A 212 -8.54 -12.71 -41.34
C HIS A 212 -7.02 -12.85 -41.37
N HIS A 213 -6.31 -12.27 -40.37
CA HIS A 213 -4.87 -12.28 -40.30
C HIS A 213 -4.28 -13.32 -39.31
N GLY A 214 -5.07 -14.25 -38.80
CA GLY A 214 -4.63 -15.36 -37.95
C GLY A 214 -4.26 -14.93 -36.51
N TYR A 215 -4.78 -13.78 -36.06
CA TYR A 215 -4.59 -13.27 -34.69
C TYR A 215 -5.78 -13.54 -33.76
N CYS A 216 -6.82 -14.18 -34.28
CA CYS A 216 -7.99 -14.59 -33.52
C CYS A 216 -8.56 -15.84 -34.15
N GLU A 217 -8.88 -16.85 -33.36
CA GLU A 217 -9.47 -18.12 -33.80
C GLU A 217 -10.98 -18.01 -34.04
N GLY A 218 -11.64 -16.95 -33.55
CA GLY A 218 -13.04 -16.71 -33.77
C GLY A 218 -13.67 -15.72 -32.79
N THR A 219 -14.89 -15.28 -33.12
CA THR A 219 -15.67 -14.45 -32.21
C THR A 219 -16.41 -15.31 -31.18
N ALA A 220 -16.72 -14.75 -30.00
CA ALA A 220 -17.57 -15.34 -28.99
C ALA A 220 -18.28 -14.23 -28.20
N GLU A 221 -19.56 -14.44 -27.85
CA GLU A 221 -20.31 -13.46 -27.05
C GLU A 221 -20.00 -13.52 -25.56
N ASN A 222 -19.59 -14.71 -25.08
CA ASN A 222 -19.33 -14.95 -23.66
C ASN A 222 -18.32 -16.10 -23.47
N VAL A 223 -17.93 -16.32 -22.20
CA VAL A 223 -17.00 -17.38 -21.81
C VAL A 223 -17.53 -18.77 -22.18
N GLU A 224 -18.83 -19.00 -22.03
CA GLU A 224 -19.48 -20.28 -22.31
C GLU A 224 -19.32 -20.68 -23.79
N GLU A 225 -19.44 -19.71 -24.69
CA GLU A 225 -19.24 -19.94 -26.13
C GLU A 225 -17.74 -20.22 -26.44
N VAL A 226 -16.82 -19.57 -25.77
CA VAL A 226 -15.38 -19.90 -25.88
C VAL A 226 -15.14 -21.36 -25.49
N LEU A 227 -15.72 -21.78 -24.35
CA LEU A 227 -15.56 -23.16 -23.87
C LEU A 227 -16.17 -24.18 -24.82
N LEU A 228 -17.29 -23.86 -25.45
CA LEU A 228 -17.91 -24.69 -26.50
C LEU A 228 -16.95 -24.84 -27.69
N LYS A 229 -16.37 -23.74 -28.18
CA LYS A 229 -15.44 -23.71 -29.32
C LYS A 229 -14.12 -24.42 -29.04
N THR A 230 -13.70 -24.46 -27.76
CA THR A 230 -12.48 -25.13 -27.36
C THR A 230 -12.66 -26.58 -26.86
N GLY A 231 -13.91 -27.11 -26.88
CA GLY A 231 -14.24 -28.48 -26.45
C GLY A 231 -14.26 -28.68 -24.94
N PHE A 232 -14.55 -27.62 -24.20
CA PHE A 232 -14.67 -27.61 -22.75
C PHE A 232 -16.08 -27.20 -22.26
N GLU A 233 -17.13 -27.40 -23.09
CA GLU A 233 -18.49 -26.98 -22.77
C GLU A 233 -19.06 -27.55 -21.46
N ASN A 234 -18.62 -28.77 -21.08
CA ASN A 234 -19.05 -29.45 -19.86
C ASN A 234 -18.00 -29.37 -18.72
N ALA A 235 -17.00 -28.53 -18.87
CA ALA A 235 -15.95 -28.40 -17.88
C ALA A 235 -16.39 -27.65 -16.63
N ARG A 236 -15.86 -28.05 -15.48
CA ARG A 236 -16.04 -27.28 -14.25
C ARG A 236 -15.16 -26.03 -14.28
N ILE A 237 -15.79 -24.86 -14.29
CA ILE A 237 -15.06 -23.59 -14.23
C ILE A 237 -14.70 -23.31 -12.77
N VAL A 238 -13.41 -23.14 -12.50
CA VAL A 238 -12.88 -22.64 -11.23
C VAL A 238 -12.34 -21.24 -11.46
N GLU A 239 -12.99 -20.24 -10.87
CA GLU A 239 -12.58 -18.86 -11.03
C GLU A 239 -11.55 -18.48 -9.96
N TYR A 240 -10.49 -17.79 -10.38
CA TYR A 240 -9.52 -17.21 -9.46
C TYR A 240 -10.20 -16.26 -8.48
N LYS A 241 -9.95 -16.45 -7.21
CA LYS A 241 -10.40 -15.54 -6.16
C LYS A 241 -9.19 -15.04 -5.39
N PRO A 242 -9.04 -13.71 -5.25
CA PRO A 242 -7.96 -13.15 -4.45
C PRO A 242 -7.91 -13.78 -3.06
N SER A 243 -6.71 -14.14 -2.62
CA SER A 243 -6.47 -14.68 -1.29
C SER A 243 -6.87 -13.67 -0.20
N PHE A 244 -6.99 -14.14 1.04
CA PHE A 244 -7.26 -13.25 2.17
C PHE A 244 -6.18 -12.15 2.30
N ILE A 245 -4.92 -12.51 2.06
CA ILE A 245 -3.78 -11.57 2.12
C ILE A 245 -3.90 -10.51 1.03
N GLU A 246 -4.24 -10.88 -0.21
CA GLU A 246 -4.40 -9.92 -1.30
C GLU A 246 -5.56 -8.95 -1.06
N ARG A 247 -6.64 -9.42 -0.47
CA ARG A 247 -7.76 -8.55 -0.07
C ARG A 247 -7.33 -7.54 1.00
N ILE A 248 -6.51 -7.98 1.97
CA ILE A 248 -5.94 -7.07 2.97
C ILE A 248 -5.01 -6.05 2.29
N ILE A 249 -4.11 -6.48 1.42
CA ILE A 249 -3.21 -5.58 0.67
C ILE A 249 -4.02 -4.54 -0.09
N GLY A 250 -5.02 -4.96 -0.88
CA GLY A 250 -5.89 -4.05 -1.61
C GLY A 250 -6.66 -3.07 -0.71
N LEU A 251 -7.10 -3.52 0.48
CA LEU A 251 -7.72 -2.64 1.46
C LEU A 251 -6.73 -1.60 2.00
N LEU A 252 -5.51 -2.01 2.35
CA LEU A 252 -4.48 -1.13 2.93
C LEU A 252 -3.96 -0.08 1.94
N VAL A 253 -3.92 -0.41 0.65
CA VAL A 253 -3.53 0.53 -0.43
C VAL A 253 -4.64 1.54 -0.77
N HIS A 254 -5.90 1.27 -0.35
CA HIS A 254 -7.01 2.18 -0.62
C HIS A 254 -6.78 3.57 0.01
N PRO A 255 -6.96 4.69 -0.71
CA PRO A 255 -6.61 6.04 -0.25
C PRO A 255 -7.17 6.43 1.13
N VAL A 256 -8.41 6.03 1.44
CA VAL A 256 -9.03 6.30 2.74
C VAL A 256 -8.30 5.56 3.86
N VAL A 257 -7.95 4.28 3.65
CA VAL A 257 -7.23 3.47 4.66
C VAL A 257 -5.80 3.95 4.80
N SER A 258 -5.13 4.30 3.70
CA SER A 258 -3.82 4.96 3.71
C SER A 258 -3.85 6.25 4.53
N GLY A 259 -4.88 7.08 4.37
CA GLY A 259 -5.07 8.29 5.18
C GLY A 259 -5.22 7.99 6.68
N LEU A 260 -5.98 6.93 7.04
CA LEU A 260 -6.10 6.49 8.43
C LEU A 260 -4.77 5.95 9.00
N LEU A 261 -3.99 5.25 8.19
CA LEU A 261 -2.66 4.79 8.60
C LEU A 261 -1.71 5.96 8.82
N ILE A 262 -1.71 6.96 7.92
CA ILE A 262 -0.94 8.21 8.09
C ILE A 262 -1.37 8.92 9.37
N MET A 263 -2.68 9.00 9.64
CA MET A 263 -3.20 9.57 10.88
C MET A 263 -2.66 8.83 12.12
N ALA A 264 -2.61 7.49 12.08
CA ALA A 264 -2.07 6.68 13.17
C ALA A 264 -0.55 6.87 13.33
N ILE A 265 0.20 6.96 12.23
CA ILE A 265 1.65 7.23 12.24
C ILE A 265 1.94 8.58 12.90
N ILE A 266 1.36 9.64 12.35
CA ILE A 266 1.65 11.01 12.79
C ILE A 266 1.07 11.26 14.19
N GLY A 267 -0.16 10.80 14.44
CA GLY A 267 -0.79 10.91 15.75
C GLY A 267 -0.02 10.17 16.84
N GLY A 268 0.46 8.96 16.55
CA GLY A 268 1.27 8.16 17.46
C GLY A 268 2.63 8.80 17.77
N ILE A 269 3.35 9.29 16.75
CA ILE A 269 4.62 10.01 16.92
C ILE A 269 4.39 11.27 17.76
N TYR A 270 3.42 12.09 17.40
CA TYR A 270 3.14 13.36 18.09
C TYR A 270 2.73 13.13 19.56
N PHE A 271 1.91 12.11 19.82
CA PHE A 271 1.48 11.78 21.19
C PHE A 271 2.64 11.29 22.05
N GLU A 272 3.53 10.43 21.51
CA GLU A 272 4.74 9.97 22.22
C GLU A 272 5.70 11.13 22.53
N MET A 273 5.80 12.11 21.62
CA MET A 273 6.60 13.32 21.86
C MET A 273 6.06 14.18 23.01
N GLN A 274 4.73 14.24 23.18
CA GLN A 274 4.11 14.98 24.29
C GLN A 274 4.20 14.25 25.63
N SER A 275 4.26 12.93 25.63
CA SER A 275 4.24 12.09 26.83
C SER A 275 5.31 10.99 26.73
N PRO A 276 6.60 11.35 26.72
CA PRO A 276 7.70 10.42 26.51
C PRO A 276 7.72 9.36 27.61
N GLY A 277 7.88 8.08 27.18
CA GLY A 277 8.01 6.94 28.07
C GLY A 277 6.79 6.03 28.20
N ILE A 278 5.68 6.36 27.54
CA ILE A 278 4.49 5.47 27.48
C ILE A 278 4.75 4.30 26.50
N GLY A 279 5.43 4.57 25.37
CA GLY A 279 5.83 3.57 24.36
C GLY A 279 4.69 3.02 23.51
N PHE A 280 3.44 2.99 24.00
CA PHE A 280 2.28 2.50 23.25
C PHE A 280 1.97 3.32 22.00
N PRO A 281 1.94 4.67 22.04
CA PRO A 281 1.70 5.48 20.85
C PRO A 281 2.79 5.30 19.78
N LEU A 282 4.06 5.17 20.19
CA LEU A 282 5.15 4.85 19.28
C LEU A 282 4.95 3.47 18.62
N GLY A 283 4.50 2.46 19.40
CA GLY A 283 4.14 1.15 18.87
C GLY A 283 3.05 1.23 17.81
N VAL A 284 2.02 2.05 18.01
CA VAL A 284 0.96 2.30 17.02
C VAL A 284 1.52 2.98 15.78
N ALA A 285 2.41 3.95 15.92
CA ALA A 285 3.06 4.63 14.80
C ALA A 285 3.92 3.67 13.96
N ILE A 286 4.72 2.82 14.59
CA ILE A 286 5.55 1.82 13.90
C ILE A 286 4.67 0.80 13.16
N LEU A 287 3.64 0.26 13.83
CA LEU A 287 2.69 -0.66 13.20
C LEU A 287 1.99 0.01 12.01
N GLY A 288 1.54 1.25 12.18
CA GLY A 288 0.94 2.05 11.12
C GLY A 288 1.88 2.23 9.92
N ALA A 289 3.16 2.53 10.17
CA ALA A 289 4.16 2.66 9.12
C ALA A 289 4.42 1.33 8.37
N VAL A 290 4.51 0.21 9.08
CA VAL A 290 4.64 -1.12 8.45
C VAL A 290 3.41 -1.43 7.60
N LEU A 291 2.20 -1.23 8.13
CA LEU A 291 0.94 -1.48 7.41
C LEU A 291 0.74 -0.52 6.22
N TYR A 292 1.35 0.66 6.26
CA TYR A 292 1.33 1.64 5.18
C TYR A 292 2.33 1.29 4.07
N PHE A 293 3.60 1.14 4.41
CA PHE A 293 4.67 0.96 3.40
C PHE A 293 4.75 -0.46 2.83
N ALA A 294 4.53 -1.51 3.63
CA ALA A 294 4.70 -2.87 3.15
C ALA A 294 3.74 -3.24 1.99
N PRO A 295 2.42 -2.93 2.04
CA PRO A 295 1.53 -3.16 0.92
C PRO A 295 1.90 -2.34 -0.32
N LEU A 296 2.25 -1.06 -0.15
CA LEU A 296 2.65 -0.18 -1.25
C LEU A 296 3.92 -0.69 -1.94
N TYR A 297 4.89 -1.20 -1.17
CA TYR A 297 6.10 -1.82 -1.71
C TYR A 297 5.79 -3.12 -2.46
N LEU A 298 4.91 -3.97 -1.93
CA LEU A 298 4.50 -5.21 -2.58
C LEU A 298 3.74 -4.97 -3.90
N GLU A 299 2.94 -3.91 -3.97
CA GLU A 299 2.24 -3.51 -5.20
C GLU A 299 3.16 -2.76 -6.19
N GLY A 300 4.41 -2.45 -5.79
CA GLY A 300 5.34 -1.69 -6.60
C GLY A 300 4.99 -0.21 -6.75
N LEU A 301 4.16 0.32 -5.84
CA LEU A 301 3.81 1.74 -5.76
C LEU A 301 4.89 2.52 -5.03
N ALA A 302 5.48 1.94 -3.98
CA ALA A 302 6.61 2.50 -3.26
C ALA A 302 7.89 1.72 -3.55
N GLU A 303 9.00 2.43 -3.67
CA GLU A 303 10.35 1.88 -3.75
C GLU A 303 11.11 2.15 -2.42
N ASN A 304 12.36 1.69 -2.35
CA ASN A 304 13.15 1.85 -1.12
C ASN A 304 13.47 3.31 -0.77
N TRP A 305 13.53 4.20 -1.75
CA TRP A 305 13.96 5.58 -1.56
C TRP A 305 12.88 6.47 -0.92
N GLU A 306 11.60 6.21 -1.13
CA GLU A 306 10.52 6.92 -0.42
C GLU A 306 10.53 6.60 1.07
N ILE A 307 10.78 5.32 1.40
CA ILE A 307 10.94 4.87 2.77
C ILE A 307 12.17 5.54 3.41
N LEU A 308 13.28 5.63 2.66
CA LEU A 308 14.49 6.30 3.12
C LEU A 308 14.27 7.80 3.37
N ILE A 309 13.54 8.49 2.50
CA ILE A 309 13.16 9.91 2.70
C ILE A 309 12.31 10.07 3.95
N PHE A 310 11.31 9.20 4.14
CA PHE A 310 10.47 9.21 5.34
C PHE A 310 11.30 9.01 6.61
N VAL A 311 12.16 7.99 6.64
CA VAL A 311 13.04 7.70 7.79
C VAL A 311 14.04 8.84 8.03
N ALA A 312 14.63 9.41 6.99
CA ALA A 312 15.52 10.58 7.12
C ALA A 312 14.77 11.79 7.71
N GLY A 313 13.52 12.00 7.32
CA GLY A 313 12.65 13.01 7.92
C GLY A 313 12.41 12.77 9.41
N LEU A 314 12.16 11.53 9.81
CA LEU A 314 11.99 11.18 11.23
C LEU A 314 13.29 11.38 12.04
N ILE A 315 14.45 11.04 11.47
CA ILE A 315 15.75 11.28 12.12
C ILE A 315 15.98 12.77 12.31
N LEU A 316 15.72 13.61 11.31
CA LEU A 316 15.86 15.07 11.44
C LEU A 316 14.91 15.66 12.49
N LEU A 317 13.67 15.17 12.56
CA LEU A 317 12.75 15.55 13.62
C LEU A 317 13.27 15.12 15.00
N GLY A 318 13.83 13.92 15.11
CA GLY A 318 14.48 13.45 16.35
C GLY A 318 15.66 14.34 16.76
N VAL A 319 16.54 14.72 15.82
CA VAL A 319 17.65 15.64 16.09
C VAL A 319 17.15 17.01 16.55
N GLU A 320 16.12 17.55 15.90
CA GLU A 320 15.52 18.84 16.28
C GLU A 320 14.99 18.81 17.72
N ILE A 321 14.30 17.76 18.11
CA ILE A 321 13.63 17.69 19.41
C ILE A 321 14.59 17.38 20.54
N PHE A 322 15.56 16.50 20.31
CA PHE A 322 16.43 15.97 21.39
C PHE A 322 17.81 16.61 21.44
N VAL A 323 18.27 17.25 20.37
CA VAL A 323 19.66 17.77 20.26
C VAL A 323 19.69 19.29 20.10
N LEU A 324 18.78 19.86 19.30
CA LEU A 324 18.80 21.29 18.99
C LEU A 324 17.81 22.06 19.89
N PRO A 325 18.26 23.18 20.51
CA PRO A 325 17.36 23.99 21.32
C PRO A 325 16.45 24.87 20.44
N GLY A 326 15.15 24.62 20.50
CA GLY A 326 14.15 25.38 19.75
C GLY A 326 13.76 24.70 18.42
N PHE A 327 12.79 25.29 17.71
CA PHE A 327 12.32 24.78 16.41
C PHE A 327 13.02 25.54 15.27
N GLY A 328 13.88 24.85 14.51
CA GLY A 328 14.72 25.44 13.48
C GLY A 328 14.67 24.72 12.14
N VAL A 329 15.77 24.82 11.42
CA VAL A 329 15.91 24.33 10.03
C VAL A 329 15.73 22.81 9.94
N ALA A 330 16.29 22.05 10.89
CA ALA A 330 16.18 20.59 10.87
C ALA A 330 14.74 20.12 11.07
N GLY A 331 13.94 20.83 11.88
CA GLY A 331 12.51 20.54 12.09
C GLY A 331 11.69 20.77 10.81
N ILE A 332 11.92 21.91 10.13
CA ILE A 332 11.23 22.22 8.87
C ILE A 332 11.56 21.18 7.80
N PHE A 333 12.85 20.87 7.61
CA PHE A 333 13.26 19.81 6.64
C PHE A 333 12.74 18.44 7.06
N GLY A 334 12.74 18.12 8.35
CA GLY A 334 12.20 16.85 8.86
C GLY A 334 10.72 16.67 8.52
N ILE A 335 9.88 17.68 8.81
CA ILE A 335 8.45 17.67 8.44
C ILE A 335 8.28 17.54 6.93
N SER A 336 9.05 18.31 6.16
CA SER A 336 8.97 18.30 4.70
C SER A 336 9.32 16.93 4.13
N LEU A 337 10.38 16.28 4.63
CA LEU A 337 10.78 14.94 4.17
C LEU A 337 9.78 13.86 4.58
N VAL A 338 9.21 13.92 5.79
CA VAL A 338 8.14 13.01 6.21
C VAL A 338 6.95 13.14 5.28
N PHE A 339 6.49 14.38 5.01
CA PHE A 339 5.37 14.63 4.12
C PHE A 339 5.66 14.14 2.70
N LEU A 340 6.85 14.44 2.15
CA LEU A 340 7.28 14.00 0.83
C LEU A 340 7.39 12.48 0.73
N GLY A 341 7.99 11.81 1.70
CA GLY A 341 8.11 10.35 1.73
C GLY A 341 6.75 9.66 1.69
N LEU A 342 5.80 10.14 2.52
CA LEU A 342 4.43 9.63 2.51
C LEU A 342 3.69 9.95 1.21
N MET A 343 3.86 11.14 0.65
CA MET A 343 3.18 11.54 -0.58
C MET A 343 3.71 10.78 -1.79
N LEU A 344 5.02 10.68 -1.91
CA LEU A 344 5.67 10.05 -3.06
C LEU A 344 5.41 8.54 -3.10
N SER A 345 5.28 7.88 -1.94
CA SER A 345 4.93 6.46 -1.88
C SER A 345 3.51 6.13 -2.37
N LEU A 346 2.62 7.11 -2.47
CA LEU A 346 1.29 6.98 -3.09
C LEU A 346 1.30 7.21 -4.61
N LEU A 347 2.43 7.69 -5.15
CA LEU A 347 2.59 7.99 -6.56
C LEU A 347 3.40 6.90 -7.23
N HIS A 348 2.87 6.35 -8.31
CA HIS A 348 3.63 5.41 -9.15
C HIS A 348 4.76 6.16 -9.82
N ASN A 349 5.98 5.97 -9.33
CA ASN A 349 7.16 6.56 -9.95
C ASN A 349 8.28 5.51 -10.00
N VAL A 350 9.08 5.53 -11.07
CA VAL A 350 10.23 4.64 -11.24
C VAL A 350 11.49 5.49 -11.23
N ARG A 351 12.31 5.33 -10.19
CA ARG A 351 13.64 5.97 -10.07
C ARG A 351 13.64 7.48 -10.28
N PHE A 352 12.80 8.21 -9.54
CA PHE A 352 12.67 9.68 -9.64
C PHE A 352 12.21 10.19 -11.02
N ASN A 353 11.67 9.34 -11.86
CA ASN A 353 11.07 9.78 -13.12
C ASN A 353 9.60 10.14 -12.87
N PHE A 354 9.34 11.45 -12.87
CA PHE A 354 8.00 12.03 -12.72
C PHE A 354 7.41 12.48 -14.08
N GLU A 355 8.08 12.17 -15.20
CA GLU A 355 7.52 12.44 -16.51
C GLU A 355 6.22 11.67 -16.68
N GLY A 356 5.14 12.43 -16.78
CA GLY A 356 3.82 11.87 -17.01
C GLY A 356 2.99 11.57 -15.78
N VAL A 357 3.43 11.91 -14.59
CA VAL A 357 2.58 11.79 -13.40
C VAL A 357 1.36 12.70 -13.54
N ASN A 358 0.17 12.13 -13.55
CA ASN A 358 -1.08 12.88 -13.66
C ASN A 358 -1.25 13.80 -12.44
N LEU A 359 -1.37 15.10 -12.67
CA LEU A 359 -1.56 16.11 -11.61
C LEU A 359 -2.75 15.79 -10.70
N TRP A 360 -3.78 15.14 -11.21
CA TRP A 360 -4.92 14.67 -10.42
C TRP A 360 -4.51 13.61 -9.38
N LYS A 361 -3.67 12.64 -9.77
CA LYS A 361 -3.13 11.64 -8.83
C LYS A 361 -2.24 12.30 -7.78
N VAL A 362 -1.42 13.27 -8.16
CA VAL A 362 -0.62 14.08 -7.21
C VAL A 362 -1.53 14.83 -6.23
N GLY A 363 -2.62 15.42 -6.74
CA GLY A 363 -3.62 16.10 -5.91
C GLY A 363 -4.27 15.15 -4.89
N ILE A 364 -4.65 13.96 -5.29
CA ILE A 364 -5.23 12.94 -4.39
C ILE A 364 -4.20 12.52 -3.33
N ALA A 365 -2.96 12.21 -3.74
CA ALA A 365 -1.90 11.83 -2.81
C ALA A 365 -1.62 12.92 -1.79
N ALA A 366 -1.42 14.15 -2.24
CA ALA A 366 -1.18 15.32 -1.38
C ALA A 366 -2.35 15.56 -0.41
N THR A 367 -3.60 15.48 -0.90
CA THR A 367 -4.80 15.65 -0.07
C THR A 367 -4.92 14.53 0.96
N THR A 368 -4.64 13.28 0.59
CA THR A 368 -4.67 12.12 1.50
C THR A 368 -3.65 12.29 2.63
N VAL A 369 -2.41 12.66 2.29
CA VAL A 369 -1.35 12.89 3.29
C VAL A 369 -1.69 14.09 4.18
N PHE A 370 -2.09 15.23 3.59
CA PHE A 370 -2.45 16.41 4.34
C PHE A 370 -3.62 16.17 5.31
N ALA A 371 -4.67 15.50 4.85
CA ALA A 371 -5.80 15.14 5.68
C ALA A 371 -5.40 14.17 6.80
N GLY A 372 -4.58 13.15 6.49
CA GLY A 372 -4.06 12.18 7.47
C GLY A 372 -3.19 12.84 8.53
N VAL A 373 -2.26 13.72 8.13
CA VAL A 373 -1.39 14.48 9.05
C VAL A 373 -2.22 15.40 9.94
N THR A 374 -3.12 16.19 9.37
CA THR A 374 -3.97 17.13 10.12
C THR A 374 -4.88 16.38 11.11
N ALA A 375 -5.50 15.31 10.65
CA ALA A 375 -6.34 14.47 11.50
C ALA A 375 -5.52 13.77 12.60
N GLY A 376 -4.28 13.31 12.30
CA GLY A 376 -3.38 12.69 13.26
C GLY A 376 -2.99 13.62 14.39
N VAL A 377 -2.54 14.84 14.05
CA VAL A 377 -2.21 15.87 15.05
C VAL A 377 -3.45 16.26 15.85
N GLY A 378 -4.57 16.51 15.19
CA GLY A 378 -5.84 16.87 15.84
C GLY A 378 -6.33 15.77 16.81
N LEU A 379 -6.25 14.50 16.38
CA LEU A 379 -6.60 13.36 17.22
C LEU A 379 -5.66 13.25 18.45
N ALA A 380 -4.35 13.43 18.25
CA ALA A 380 -3.39 13.33 19.34
C ALA A 380 -3.58 14.47 20.37
N LEU A 381 -3.86 15.69 19.91
CA LEU A 381 -4.21 16.80 20.79
C LEU A 381 -5.50 16.52 21.58
N TRP A 382 -6.54 16.07 20.91
CA TRP A 382 -7.83 15.74 21.53
C TRP A 382 -7.70 14.58 22.54
N LEU A 383 -6.99 13.51 22.17
CA LEU A 383 -6.72 12.39 23.09
C LEU A 383 -5.84 12.84 24.26
N GLY A 384 -4.84 13.68 24.02
CA GLY A 384 -4.00 14.25 25.07
C GLY A 384 -4.83 15.00 26.09
N GLU A 385 -5.70 15.91 25.65
CA GLU A 385 -6.61 16.64 26.53
C GLU A 385 -7.57 15.69 27.27
N MET A 386 -8.14 14.71 26.56
CA MET A 386 -9.08 13.76 27.16
C MET A 386 -8.43 12.85 28.20
N LEU A 387 -7.22 12.33 27.94
CA LEU A 387 -6.55 11.34 28.79
C LEU A 387 -5.85 12.01 29.99
N PHE A 388 -5.22 13.17 29.78
CA PHE A 388 -4.44 13.86 30.82
C PHE A 388 -5.22 14.98 31.53
N SER A 389 -6.46 15.25 31.17
CA SER A 389 -7.30 16.23 31.89
C SER A 389 -7.44 15.84 33.35
N ALA A 390 -7.04 16.76 34.22
CA ALA A 390 -7.07 16.60 35.67
C ALA A 390 -8.41 16.19 36.26
N ARG A 391 -9.51 16.61 35.62
CA ARG A 391 -10.85 16.38 36.11
C ARG A 391 -11.57 15.16 35.53
N ARG A 392 -11.16 14.65 34.37
CA ARG A 392 -11.91 13.64 33.59
C ARG A 392 -11.08 12.52 33.02
N GLY A 393 -9.74 12.65 32.96
CA GLY A 393 -8.89 11.67 32.27
C GLY A 393 -8.43 10.53 33.17
N PRO A 394 -8.39 9.30 32.66
CA PRO A 394 -7.89 8.13 33.41
C PRO A 394 -6.39 8.28 33.82
N LEU A 395 -5.61 9.08 33.09
CA LEU A 395 -4.22 9.37 33.35
C LEU A 395 -4.00 10.73 34.04
N GLY A 396 -5.07 11.41 34.44
CA GLY A 396 -4.99 12.71 35.10
C GLY A 396 -4.15 12.74 36.37
N ARG A 397 -3.93 11.57 37.01
CA ARG A 397 -3.03 11.42 38.18
C ARG A 397 -1.55 11.53 37.83
N LEU A 398 -1.17 11.35 36.56
CA LEU A 398 0.21 11.52 36.06
C LEU A 398 0.52 12.97 35.71
N SER A 399 -0.48 13.82 35.60
CA SER A 399 -0.32 15.26 35.42
C SER A 399 0.11 15.86 36.75
N LEU A 400 1.21 16.63 36.76
CA LEU A 400 1.64 17.41 37.92
C LEU A 400 0.56 18.42 38.30
N GLN A 401 -0.25 18.08 39.29
CA GLN A 401 -1.35 18.90 39.79
C GLN A 401 -0.99 19.65 41.09
N THR A 402 0.29 19.80 41.36
CA THR A 402 0.71 20.59 42.53
C THR A 402 0.32 22.07 42.28
N VAL A 403 -0.95 22.37 42.44
CA VAL A 403 -1.36 23.74 42.71
C VAL A 403 -0.86 24.03 44.13
N GLN A 404 0.11 24.92 44.27
CA GLN A 404 0.55 25.43 45.57
C GLN A 404 -0.59 26.28 46.10
N GLU A 405 -1.49 25.68 46.89
CA GLU A 405 -2.57 26.42 47.51
C GLU A 405 -2.02 27.21 48.69
N VAL A 406 -2.43 28.51 48.75
CA VAL A 406 -2.08 29.40 49.88
C VAL A 406 -2.56 28.84 51.23
N SER A 407 -3.67 28.04 51.20
CA SER A 407 -4.22 27.33 52.36
C SER A 407 -3.32 26.23 52.92
N GLU A 408 -2.38 25.67 52.12
CA GLU A 408 -1.44 24.62 52.53
C GLU A 408 -0.07 25.20 52.96
N GLY A 409 0.05 26.53 53.12
CA GLY A 409 1.25 27.20 53.61
C GLY A 409 2.26 27.58 52.51
N TYR A 410 1.91 27.36 51.24
CA TYR A 410 2.74 27.81 50.12
C TYR A 410 2.49 29.29 49.83
N VAL A 411 3.08 30.16 50.63
CA VAL A 411 3.05 31.62 50.44
C VAL A 411 4.44 32.07 49.94
N SER A 412 4.45 32.74 48.78
CA SER A 412 5.68 33.35 48.25
C SER A 412 6.12 34.58 49.03
N ILE A 413 5.27 35.10 49.91
CA ILE A 413 5.50 36.27 50.77
C ILE A 413 4.98 35.91 52.15
N ASP A 414 5.83 36.06 53.15
CA ASP A 414 5.44 35.93 54.56
C ASP A 414 4.50 37.12 54.91
N ASN A 415 3.22 36.84 55.03
CA ASN A 415 2.23 37.83 55.37
C ASN A 415 2.45 38.50 56.74
N SER A 416 3.26 37.87 57.59
CA SER A 416 3.64 38.46 58.88
C SER A 416 4.46 39.76 58.71
N LEU A 417 5.27 39.82 57.65
CA LEU A 417 6.06 41.05 57.35
C LEU A 417 5.16 42.24 56.95
N LEU A 418 4.03 42.02 56.32
CA LEU A 418 3.10 43.07 55.96
C LEU A 418 2.48 43.75 57.17
N LEU A 419 2.38 43.04 58.29
CA LEU A 419 1.90 43.61 59.59
C LEU A 419 2.89 44.54 60.23
N LEU A 420 4.12 44.57 59.81
CA LEU A 420 5.18 45.42 60.33
C LEU A 420 5.12 46.84 59.72
N LYS A 421 4.35 47.06 58.68
CA LYS A 421 4.19 48.40 58.08
C LYS A 421 3.64 49.41 59.11
N GLY A 422 4.35 50.52 59.25
CA GLY A 422 4.03 51.59 60.21
C GLY A 422 4.55 51.34 61.64
N LYS A 423 5.14 50.16 61.90
CA LYS A 423 5.73 49.89 63.22
C LYS A 423 7.05 50.59 63.39
N LYS A 424 7.37 50.97 64.67
CA LYS A 424 8.64 51.57 65.06
C LYS A 424 9.58 50.54 65.60
N GLY A 425 10.87 50.76 65.36
CA GLY A 425 11.96 49.89 65.81
C GLY A 425 13.27 50.65 65.99
N THR A 426 14.33 49.92 66.18
CA THR A 426 15.72 50.49 66.31
C THR A 426 16.66 49.83 65.32
N SER A 427 17.55 50.56 64.73
CA SER A 427 18.60 50.00 63.86
C SER A 427 19.66 49.29 64.67
N GLN A 428 19.87 47.98 64.45
CA GLN A 428 20.89 47.16 65.07
C GLN A 428 22.27 47.34 64.44
N THR A 429 22.28 47.64 63.15
CA THR A 429 23.49 47.94 62.37
C THR A 429 23.33 49.26 61.63
N VAL A 430 24.41 49.76 61.11
CA VAL A 430 24.32 50.91 60.16
C VAL A 430 23.63 50.47 58.92
N LEU A 431 22.64 51.26 58.45
CA LEU A 431 21.99 51.01 57.19
C LEU A 431 22.53 51.92 56.06
N ARG A 432 23.16 51.29 55.00
CA ARG A 432 23.82 52.00 53.88
C ARG A 432 23.81 51.13 52.59
N PRO A 433 22.77 51.05 51.83
CA PRO A 433 21.37 51.32 52.16
C PRO A 433 20.74 50.18 52.98
N SER A 434 21.36 48.98 53.09
CA SER A 434 20.83 47.80 53.79
C SER A 434 21.47 47.59 55.12
N GLY A 435 20.76 47.02 56.09
CA GLY A 435 21.21 46.64 57.39
C GLY A 435 20.17 45.89 58.20
N LYS A 436 20.42 45.69 59.52
CA LYS A 436 19.48 44.97 60.39
C LYS A 436 18.78 45.94 61.31
N VAL A 437 17.47 45.74 61.47
CA VAL A 437 16.62 46.51 62.38
C VAL A 437 15.90 45.54 63.34
N GLU A 438 15.70 46.01 64.57
CA GLU A 438 14.90 45.28 65.54
C GLU A 438 13.54 45.94 65.67
N ILE A 439 12.46 45.14 65.49
CA ILE A 439 11.08 45.59 65.59
C ILE A 439 10.36 44.56 66.46
N GLU A 440 9.74 45.01 67.53
CA GLU A 440 9.02 44.15 68.51
C GLU A 440 9.84 43.03 69.10
N GLY A 441 11.19 43.20 69.19
CA GLY A 441 12.11 42.17 69.76
C GLY A 441 12.68 41.16 68.76
N GLU A 442 12.26 41.24 67.46
CA GLU A 442 12.81 40.40 66.41
C GLU A 442 13.66 41.19 65.42
N VAL A 443 14.67 40.56 64.85
CA VAL A 443 15.64 41.22 63.97
C VAL A 443 15.30 40.89 62.51
N TYR A 444 15.10 41.95 61.71
CA TYR A 444 14.78 41.88 60.29
C TYR A 444 15.81 42.57 59.42
N ASP A 445 15.97 42.10 58.20
CA ASP A 445 16.75 42.83 57.21
C ASP A 445 15.94 43.99 56.62
N ALA A 446 16.52 45.16 56.61
CA ALA A 446 15.85 46.37 56.14
C ALA A 446 16.72 47.23 55.24
N VAL A 447 16.08 48.03 54.39
CA VAL A 447 16.73 48.92 53.44
C VAL A 447 16.20 50.32 53.64
N THR A 448 17.05 51.34 53.52
CA THR A 448 16.65 52.74 53.55
C THR A 448 16.41 53.25 52.12
N SER A 449 15.45 54.18 51.95
CA SER A 449 15.14 54.85 50.67
C SER A 449 16.12 56.01 50.34
N GLY A 450 17.43 55.82 50.64
CA GLY A 450 18.45 56.79 50.27
C GLY A 450 19.06 57.57 51.46
N GLU A 451 18.58 57.39 52.68
CA GLU A 451 19.12 58.02 53.89
C GLU A 451 20.11 57.07 54.58
N PHE A 452 21.12 57.67 55.18
CA PHE A 452 22.05 56.95 56.04
C PHE A 452 21.52 56.92 57.50
N ILE A 453 21.30 55.73 58.03
CA ILE A 453 20.81 55.56 59.40
C ILE A 453 21.89 54.91 60.25
N GLU A 454 22.28 55.62 61.36
CA GLU A 454 23.29 55.15 62.32
C GLU A 454 22.78 54.02 63.21
N LYS A 455 23.66 53.19 63.71
CA LYS A 455 23.31 52.17 64.68
C LYS A 455 22.68 52.77 65.92
N GLY A 456 21.54 52.19 66.36
CA GLY A 456 20.79 52.63 67.51
C GLY A 456 19.78 53.73 67.25
N ALA A 457 19.67 54.20 66.02
CA ALA A 457 18.68 55.22 65.67
C ALA A 457 17.23 54.61 65.60
N ALA A 458 16.26 55.40 66.03
CA ALA A 458 14.82 55.00 65.88
C ALA A 458 14.41 54.99 64.39
N ILE A 459 13.71 53.96 63.98
CA ILE A 459 13.23 53.79 62.60
C ILE A 459 11.73 53.53 62.58
N THR A 460 11.12 53.83 61.43
CA THR A 460 9.72 53.47 61.14
C THR A 460 9.68 52.70 59.81
N VAL A 461 8.94 51.60 59.74
CA VAL A 461 8.73 50.83 58.52
C VAL A 461 7.74 51.57 57.62
N THR A 462 8.22 52.05 56.48
CA THR A 462 7.37 52.83 55.53
C THR A 462 6.72 51.93 54.52
N ARG A 463 7.43 50.89 54.07
CA ARG A 463 6.96 49.98 53.02
C ARG A 463 7.55 48.57 53.23
N VAL A 464 6.76 47.59 52.80
CA VAL A 464 7.17 46.16 52.73
C VAL A 464 7.03 45.69 51.30
N GLU A 465 8.09 45.19 50.67
CA GLU A 465 8.07 44.62 49.34
C GLU A 465 8.70 43.22 49.35
N ALA A 466 7.96 42.23 48.93
CA ALA A 466 8.35 40.86 48.96
C ALA A 466 8.87 40.42 50.36
N THR A 467 10.16 40.21 50.51
CA THR A 467 10.84 39.82 51.78
C THR A 467 11.63 40.94 52.38
N GLN A 468 11.50 42.20 51.94
CA GLN A 468 12.36 43.30 52.31
C GLN A 468 11.54 44.42 52.98
N LEU A 469 12.05 44.88 54.13
CA LEU A 469 11.47 46.02 54.84
C LEU A 469 12.16 47.33 54.43
N TYR A 470 11.39 48.32 54.08
CA TYR A 470 11.88 49.67 53.83
C TYR A 470 11.64 50.52 55.07
N VAL A 471 12.70 51.17 55.56
CA VAL A 471 12.65 51.94 56.80
C VAL A 471 13.20 53.35 56.59
N GLU A 472 12.68 54.32 57.39
CA GLU A 472 13.13 55.66 57.43
C GLU A 472 13.39 56.05 58.90
N LYS A 473 14.22 57.09 59.13
CA LYS A 473 14.51 57.59 60.45
C LYS A 473 13.23 58.20 61.03
N SER A 474 12.84 57.78 62.25
CA SER A 474 11.66 58.28 62.95
C SER A 474 11.79 59.69 63.43
#